data_675c6760b1df981a9b117aa78c2fc453
#
_entry.id   675c6760b1df981a9b117aa78c2fc453
#
_cell.length_a   1.000
_cell.length_b   1.000
_cell.length_c   1.000
_cell.angle_alpha   90.00
_cell.angle_beta   90.00
_cell.angle_gamma   90.00
#
_symmetry.space_group_name_H-M   'P 1'
#
loop_
_entity.id
_entity.type
_entity.pdbx_description
1 polymer ?
#
loop_
_entity_poly.entity_id
_entity_poly.type
_entity_poly.pdbx_seq_one_letter_code
_entity_poly.pdbx_strand_id
1 'polypeptide(L)'
;FMPKIHVNLSSSWNEDMDGTRGKNNDTMGMVNLKYNLFNGTGSLARLDKAHYELDNATELMKAYKRQVIKEVRSAYIQLQVAHARLPALESHVKMASKVLKASYKQFKLGQRSILDLLDQRNELFQAEIALLTEKTRKIYATKRLLASQGGLLSYLTDNTQPTI
;
A
#
# COMPACT_ATOMS: atom_id res chain seq x y z
N PHE A 1 -4.99 -20.33 -33.12
CA PHE A 1 -4.77 -20.70 -34.54
C PHE A 1 -5.83 -20.01 -35.41
N MET A 2 -5.69 -18.68 -35.65
CA MET A 2 -6.58 -17.98 -36.59
C MET A 2 -5.81 -17.62 -37.87
N PRO A 3 -6.40 -17.81 -39.03
CA PRO A 3 -5.80 -17.34 -40.28
C PRO A 3 -5.75 -15.81 -40.29
N LYS A 4 -4.67 -15.24 -40.80
CA LYS A 4 -4.54 -13.80 -41.00
C LYS A 4 -4.77 -13.52 -42.48
N ILE A 5 -5.73 -12.66 -42.79
CA ILE A 5 -6.05 -12.22 -44.14
C ILE A 5 -5.56 -10.77 -44.25
N HIS A 6 -4.71 -10.53 -45.22
CA HIS A 6 -4.26 -9.18 -45.58
C HIS A 6 -4.72 -8.87 -46.99
N VAL A 7 -5.40 -7.77 -47.16
CA VAL A 7 -5.82 -7.26 -48.48
C VAL A 7 -4.99 -6.02 -48.75
N ASN A 8 -4.19 -6.09 -49.82
CA ASN A 8 -3.41 -4.97 -50.29
C ASN A 8 -4.00 -4.52 -51.61
N LEU A 9 -4.34 -3.26 -51.72
CA LEU A 9 -4.72 -2.60 -52.97
C LEU A 9 -3.68 -1.55 -53.25
N SER A 10 -3.00 -1.70 -54.40
CA SER A 10 -2.00 -0.74 -54.90
C SER A 10 -2.43 -0.24 -56.25
N SER A 11 -2.33 1.05 -56.44
CA SER A 11 -2.52 1.70 -57.75
C SER A 11 -1.30 2.55 -58.01
N SER A 12 -0.64 2.28 -59.13
CA SER A 12 0.52 3.03 -59.58
C SER A 12 0.20 3.74 -60.91
N TRP A 13 0.51 5.02 -60.94
CA TRP A 13 0.37 5.85 -62.11
C TRP A 13 1.74 6.30 -62.57
N ASN A 14 2.20 5.77 -63.71
CA ASN A 14 3.51 6.05 -64.24
C ASN A 14 3.37 6.70 -65.63
N GLU A 15 4.08 7.78 -65.85
CA GLU A 15 4.25 8.42 -67.16
C GLU A 15 5.70 8.23 -67.61
N ASP A 16 5.90 7.77 -68.84
CA ASP A 16 7.19 7.64 -69.49
C ASP A 16 8.24 6.79 -68.72
N MET A 17 7.93 5.55 -68.42
CA MET A 17 8.90 4.59 -67.87
C MET A 17 9.53 3.75 -68.98
N ASP A 18 10.82 3.42 -68.82
CA ASP A 18 11.61 2.53 -69.67
C ASP A 18 11.72 2.94 -71.19
N GLY A 19 11.73 4.25 -71.46
CA GLY A 19 11.96 4.71 -72.82
C GLY A 19 10.77 4.59 -73.78
N THR A 20 9.62 4.14 -73.30
CA THR A 20 8.37 4.07 -74.10
C THR A 20 7.45 5.22 -73.64
N ARG A 21 7.12 6.13 -74.56
CA ARG A 21 6.15 7.22 -74.25
C ARG A 21 4.75 6.63 -74.13
N GLY A 22 4.16 6.82 -72.96
CA GLY A 22 2.78 6.42 -72.71
C GLY A 22 2.43 6.48 -71.24
N LYS A 23 1.12 6.61 -70.93
CA LYS A 23 0.59 6.49 -69.59
C LYS A 23 0.35 5.04 -69.25
N ASN A 24 1.03 4.53 -68.24
CA ASN A 24 0.80 3.18 -67.70
C ASN A 24 0.18 3.25 -66.33
N ASN A 25 -1.08 2.88 -66.24
CA ASN A 25 -1.84 2.85 -64.98
C ASN A 25 -2.07 1.39 -64.56
N ASP A 26 -1.36 0.95 -63.55
CA ASP A 26 -1.52 -0.38 -63.02
C ASP A 26 -2.30 -0.34 -61.71
N THR A 27 -3.36 -1.14 -61.61
CA THR A 27 -4.09 -1.34 -60.36
C THR A 27 -3.98 -2.81 -60.00
N MET A 28 -3.37 -3.10 -58.85
CA MET A 28 -3.17 -4.45 -58.36
C MET A 28 -3.93 -4.63 -57.02
N GLY A 29 -4.79 -5.61 -56.98
CA GLY A 29 -5.42 -6.11 -55.74
C GLY A 29 -4.81 -7.46 -55.36
N MET A 30 -4.26 -7.56 -54.15
CA MET A 30 -3.66 -8.79 -53.66
C MET A 30 -4.33 -9.19 -52.34
N VAL A 31 -4.80 -10.42 -52.26
CA VAL A 31 -5.33 -11.02 -51.02
C VAL A 31 -4.32 -12.07 -50.58
N ASN A 32 -3.70 -11.81 -49.40
CA ASN A 32 -2.76 -12.73 -48.80
C ASN A 32 -3.42 -13.43 -47.59
N LEU A 33 -3.60 -14.76 -47.71
CA LEU A 33 -4.03 -15.60 -46.61
C LEU A 33 -2.81 -16.28 -45.99
N LYS A 34 -2.49 -15.94 -44.76
CA LYS A 34 -1.43 -16.58 -43.98
C LYS A 34 -2.02 -17.45 -42.92
N TYR A 35 -1.89 -18.74 -43.05
CA TYR A 35 -2.33 -19.72 -42.08
C TYR A 35 -1.14 -20.61 -41.68
N ASN A 36 -0.77 -20.58 -40.38
CA ASN A 36 0.28 -21.42 -39.84
C ASN A 36 -0.33 -22.76 -39.41
N LEU A 37 -0.17 -23.76 -40.26
CA LEU A 37 -0.64 -25.13 -40.01
C LEU A 37 0.16 -25.84 -38.90
N PHE A 38 1.45 -25.54 -38.81
CA PHE A 38 2.34 -26.17 -37.84
C PHE A 38 3.51 -25.26 -37.47
N ASN A 39 3.61 -24.91 -36.15
CA ASN A 39 4.70 -24.12 -35.60
C ASN A 39 5.63 -24.98 -34.69
N GLY A 40 5.69 -26.28 -34.93
CA GLY A 40 6.41 -27.21 -34.03
C GLY A 40 5.87 -27.21 -32.60
N THR A 41 6.70 -27.59 -31.67
CA THR A 41 6.37 -27.60 -30.22
C THR A 41 6.28 -26.18 -29.57
N GLY A 42 6.69 -25.13 -30.29
CA GLY A 42 6.74 -23.77 -29.80
C GLY A 42 5.37 -23.16 -29.41
N SER A 43 4.28 -23.64 -30.05
CA SER A 43 2.90 -23.19 -29.64
C SER A 43 2.43 -23.87 -28.38
N LEU A 44 2.77 -25.14 -28.17
CA LEU A 44 2.48 -25.87 -26.93
C LEU A 44 3.28 -25.27 -25.77
N ALA A 45 4.58 -25.05 -25.94
CA ALA A 45 5.42 -24.41 -24.93
C ALA A 45 4.93 -23.01 -24.52
N ARG A 46 4.37 -22.24 -25.46
CA ARG A 46 3.73 -20.94 -25.15
C ARG A 46 2.44 -21.09 -24.37
N LEU A 47 1.66 -22.12 -24.65
CA LEU A 47 0.45 -22.44 -23.89
C LEU A 47 0.81 -22.83 -22.45
N ASP A 48 1.79 -23.73 -22.28
CA ASP A 48 2.27 -24.15 -20.97
C ASP A 48 2.84 -22.97 -20.18
N LYS A 49 3.62 -22.10 -20.82
CA LYS A 49 4.10 -20.87 -20.21
C LYS A 49 2.95 -19.99 -19.72
N ALA A 50 1.91 -19.79 -20.53
CA ALA A 50 0.74 -19.00 -20.15
C ALA A 50 -0.02 -19.61 -18.97
N HIS A 51 -0.12 -20.94 -18.89
CA HIS A 51 -0.69 -21.62 -17.74
C HIS A 51 0.15 -21.39 -16.47
N TYR A 52 1.47 -21.56 -16.54
CA TYR A 52 2.33 -21.29 -15.37
C TYR A 52 2.31 -19.82 -14.94
N GLU A 53 2.20 -18.88 -15.88
CA GLU A 53 2.02 -17.44 -15.56
C GLU A 53 0.69 -17.18 -14.85
N LEU A 54 -0.39 -17.83 -15.27
CA LEU A 54 -1.70 -17.75 -14.61
C LEU A 54 -1.65 -18.34 -13.20
N ASP A 55 -1.03 -19.52 -13.03
CA ASP A 55 -0.86 -20.15 -11.73
C ASP A 55 -0.04 -19.27 -10.79
N ASN A 56 1.07 -18.72 -11.28
CA ASN A 56 1.89 -17.79 -10.52
C ASN A 56 1.11 -16.53 -10.10
N ALA A 57 0.35 -15.93 -11.02
CA ALA A 57 -0.50 -14.77 -10.70
C ALA A 57 -1.57 -15.12 -9.65
N THR A 58 -2.13 -16.32 -9.73
CA THR A 58 -3.12 -16.81 -8.77
C THR A 58 -2.49 -17.00 -7.38
N GLU A 59 -1.30 -17.58 -7.29
CA GLU A 59 -0.61 -17.75 -6.01
C GLU A 59 -0.14 -16.41 -5.41
N LEU A 60 0.32 -15.48 -6.26
CA LEU A 60 0.62 -14.11 -5.83
C LEU A 60 -0.62 -13.42 -5.25
N MET A 61 -1.77 -13.53 -5.91
CA MET A 61 -3.03 -12.97 -5.40
C MET A 61 -3.37 -13.56 -4.03
N LYS A 62 -3.24 -14.88 -3.85
CA LYS A 62 -3.46 -15.54 -2.55
C LYS A 62 -2.47 -15.04 -1.49
N ALA A 63 -1.20 -14.84 -1.86
CA ALA A 63 -0.18 -14.32 -0.96
C ALA A 63 -0.50 -12.89 -0.50
N TYR A 64 -0.85 -11.98 -1.42
CA TYR A 64 -1.27 -10.63 -1.09
C TYR A 64 -2.53 -10.60 -0.21
N LYS A 65 -3.52 -11.45 -0.50
CA LYS A 65 -4.71 -11.57 0.35
C LYS A 65 -4.36 -11.95 1.79
N ARG A 66 -3.47 -12.94 1.97
CA ARG A 66 -2.98 -13.32 3.31
C ARG A 66 -2.23 -12.18 4.01
N GLN A 67 -1.43 -11.43 3.26
CA GLN A 67 -0.70 -10.27 3.79
C GLN A 67 -1.65 -9.18 4.27
N VAL A 68 -2.64 -8.80 3.47
CA VAL A 68 -3.65 -7.80 3.85
C VAL A 68 -4.41 -8.22 5.11
N ILE A 69 -4.86 -9.47 5.18
CA ILE A 69 -5.54 -10.01 6.37
C ILE A 69 -4.64 -9.91 7.61
N LYS A 70 -3.35 -10.25 7.48
CA LYS A 70 -2.38 -10.15 8.57
C LYS A 70 -2.20 -8.70 9.03
N GLU A 71 -2.11 -7.75 8.10
CA GLU A 71 -1.94 -6.32 8.41
C GLU A 71 -3.16 -5.75 9.12
N VAL A 72 -4.36 -6.02 8.62
CA VAL A 72 -5.62 -5.59 9.26
C VAL A 72 -5.72 -6.16 10.67
N ARG A 73 -5.49 -7.47 10.83
CA ARG A 73 -5.54 -8.13 12.15
C ARG A 73 -4.50 -7.55 13.11
N SER A 74 -3.28 -7.31 12.64
CA SER A 74 -2.22 -6.72 13.45
C SER A 74 -2.58 -5.31 13.91
N ALA A 75 -3.08 -4.46 13.02
CA ALA A 75 -3.50 -3.10 13.34
C ALA A 75 -4.67 -3.09 14.34
N TYR A 76 -5.63 -3.98 14.16
CA TYR A 76 -6.77 -4.12 15.07
C TYR A 76 -6.35 -4.56 16.48
N ILE A 77 -5.47 -5.57 16.59
CA ILE A 77 -4.96 -6.02 17.88
C ILE A 77 -4.17 -4.90 18.57
N GLN A 78 -3.33 -4.16 17.83
CA GLN A 78 -2.59 -3.03 18.41
C GLN A 78 -3.54 -1.95 18.94
N LEU A 79 -4.63 -1.67 18.23
CA LEU A 79 -5.63 -0.73 18.68
C LEU A 79 -6.34 -1.19 19.96
N GLN A 80 -6.72 -2.47 20.03
CA GLN A 80 -7.32 -3.05 21.23
C GLN A 80 -6.38 -3.00 22.44
N VAL A 81 -5.12 -3.38 22.25
CA VAL A 81 -4.11 -3.34 23.32
C VAL A 81 -3.89 -1.91 23.80
N ALA A 82 -3.78 -0.94 22.90
CA ALA A 82 -3.63 0.47 23.28
C ALA A 82 -4.86 0.96 24.07
N HIS A 83 -6.05 0.57 23.63
CA HIS A 83 -7.29 0.93 24.34
C HIS A 83 -7.35 0.35 25.78
N ALA A 84 -6.90 -0.89 25.95
CA ALA A 84 -6.88 -1.55 27.26
C ALA A 84 -5.81 -0.97 28.21
N ARG A 85 -4.67 -0.52 27.67
CA ARG A 85 -3.55 0.01 28.46
C ARG A 85 -3.72 1.46 28.89
N LEU A 86 -4.38 2.29 28.09
CA LEU A 86 -4.51 3.73 28.34
C LEU A 86 -5.06 4.06 29.74
N PRO A 87 -6.16 3.46 30.23
CA PRO A 87 -6.68 3.78 31.56
C PRO A 87 -5.70 3.49 32.71
N ALA A 88 -4.93 2.40 32.57
CA ALA A 88 -3.91 2.03 33.56
C ALA A 88 -2.77 3.06 33.58
N LEU A 89 -2.30 3.49 32.40
CA LEU A 89 -1.24 4.51 32.30
C LEU A 89 -1.71 5.88 32.77
N GLU A 90 -2.95 6.27 32.51
CA GLU A 90 -3.53 7.51 33.03
C GLU A 90 -3.64 7.48 34.55
N SER A 91 -4.04 6.34 35.10
CA SER A 91 -4.05 6.13 36.54
C SER A 91 -2.65 6.20 37.16
N HIS A 92 -1.64 5.59 36.47
CA HIS A 92 -0.25 5.64 36.91
C HIS A 92 0.30 7.08 36.95
N VAL A 93 0.10 7.88 35.90
CA VAL A 93 0.49 9.30 35.88
C VAL A 93 -0.20 10.07 37.05
N LYS A 94 -1.48 9.85 37.22
CA LYS A 94 -2.25 10.49 38.31
C LYS A 94 -1.69 10.14 39.70
N MET A 95 -1.31 8.87 39.92
CA MET A 95 -0.74 8.44 41.19
C MET A 95 0.69 8.96 41.39
N ALA A 96 1.54 8.88 40.37
CA ALA A 96 2.90 9.44 40.43
C ALA A 96 2.87 10.94 40.73
N SER A 97 1.96 11.70 40.11
CA SER A 97 1.77 13.13 40.38
C SER A 97 1.35 13.39 41.84
N LYS A 98 0.45 12.56 42.43
CA LYS A 98 0.07 12.68 43.83
C LYS A 98 1.23 12.37 44.77
N VAL A 99 2.01 11.32 44.46
CA VAL A 99 3.20 10.94 45.25
C VAL A 99 4.22 12.08 45.22
N LEU A 100 4.53 12.64 44.03
CA LEU A 100 5.44 13.78 43.93
C LEU A 100 4.98 14.98 44.78
N LYS A 101 3.68 15.33 44.71
CA LYS A 101 3.13 16.42 45.50
C LYS A 101 3.26 16.16 47.04
N ALA A 102 3.04 14.92 47.48
CA ALA A 102 3.21 14.53 48.86
C ALA A 102 4.69 14.59 49.31
N SER A 103 5.58 14.06 48.47
CA SER A 103 7.04 14.08 48.67
C SER A 103 7.59 15.51 48.75
N TYR A 104 7.07 16.43 47.93
CA TYR A 104 7.43 17.84 47.97
C TYR A 104 7.02 18.52 49.28
N LYS A 105 5.84 18.18 49.83
CA LYS A 105 5.41 18.68 51.18
C LYS A 105 6.32 18.15 52.28
N GLN A 106 6.69 16.87 52.27
CA GLN A 106 7.59 16.25 53.24
C GLN A 106 9.02 16.82 53.13
N PHE A 107 9.50 17.12 51.92
CA PHE A 107 10.78 17.79 51.72
C PHE A 107 10.80 19.19 52.37
N LYS A 108 9.74 19.98 52.19
CA LYS A 108 9.59 21.28 52.85
C LYS A 108 9.62 21.21 54.40
N LEU A 109 9.20 20.08 54.95
CA LEU A 109 9.24 19.82 56.39
C LEU A 109 10.59 19.21 56.86
N GLY A 110 11.56 19.05 55.97
CA GLY A 110 12.86 18.44 56.28
C GLY A 110 12.77 16.90 56.44
N GLN A 111 11.66 16.27 56.11
CA GLN A 111 11.43 14.83 56.32
C GLN A 111 11.86 13.96 55.10
N ARG A 112 12.32 14.57 54.02
CA ARG A 112 12.79 13.89 52.81
C ARG A 112 13.99 14.57 52.21
N SER A 113 14.80 13.76 51.52
CA SER A 113 15.99 14.29 50.83
C SER A 113 15.60 14.87 49.45
N ILE A 114 16.47 15.72 48.91
CA ILE A 114 16.31 16.23 47.55
C ILE A 114 16.45 15.11 46.51
N LEU A 115 17.26 14.09 46.77
CA LEU A 115 17.48 12.95 45.89
C LEU A 115 16.15 12.16 45.75
N ASP A 116 15.43 11.91 46.88
CA ASP A 116 14.11 11.24 46.83
C ASP A 116 13.12 12.05 45.97
N LEU A 117 13.16 13.37 46.04
CA LEU A 117 12.29 14.23 45.22
C LEU A 117 12.62 14.16 43.75
N LEU A 118 13.90 14.11 43.39
CA LEU A 118 14.35 13.93 42.00
C LEU A 118 13.93 12.56 41.47
N ASP A 119 14.03 11.49 42.24
CA ASP A 119 13.58 10.17 41.86
C ASP A 119 12.07 10.14 41.57
N GLN A 120 11.26 10.76 42.46
CA GLN A 120 9.82 10.87 42.23
C GLN A 120 9.48 11.73 41.02
N ARG A 121 10.26 12.76 40.74
CA ARG A 121 10.11 13.56 39.51
C ARG A 121 10.42 12.76 38.25
N ASN A 122 11.49 11.98 38.30
CA ASN A 122 11.87 11.09 37.20
C ASN A 122 10.78 10.01 36.96
N GLU A 123 10.24 9.42 38.01
CA GLU A 123 9.15 8.44 37.91
C GLU A 123 7.92 9.06 37.23
N LEU A 124 7.49 10.26 37.64
CA LEU A 124 6.39 10.96 36.96
C LEU A 124 6.70 11.20 35.48
N PHE A 125 7.92 11.65 35.17
CA PHE A 125 8.34 11.90 33.79
C PHE A 125 8.29 10.65 32.94
N GLN A 126 8.76 9.51 33.45
CA GLN A 126 8.69 8.23 32.76
C GLN A 126 7.23 7.76 32.56
N ALA A 127 6.37 7.96 33.55
CA ALA A 127 4.94 7.67 33.43
C ALA A 127 4.25 8.53 32.35
N GLU A 128 4.58 9.82 32.28
CA GLU A 128 4.07 10.75 31.26
C GLU A 128 4.52 10.35 29.84
N ILE A 129 5.81 9.97 29.67
CA ILE A 129 6.34 9.47 28.40
C ILE A 129 5.61 8.19 27.98
N ALA A 130 5.44 7.24 28.91
CA ALA A 130 4.75 5.99 28.62
C ALA A 130 3.29 6.25 28.17
N LEU A 131 2.58 7.15 28.81
CA LEU A 131 1.22 7.55 28.45
C LEU A 131 1.19 8.21 27.06
N LEU A 132 2.10 9.14 26.78
CA LEU A 132 2.18 9.83 25.49
C LEU A 132 2.49 8.83 24.36
N THR A 133 3.44 7.93 24.59
CA THR A 133 3.80 6.87 23.64
C THR A 133 2.59 6.00 23.30
N GLU A 134 1.81 5.60 24.29
CA GLU A 134 0.64 4.76 24.06
C GLU A 134 -0.51 5.53 23.36
N LYS A 135 -0.71 6.81 23.67
CA LYS A 135 -1.63 7.69 22.92
C LYS A 135 -1.24 7.81 21.45
N THR A 136 0.03 8.03 21.16
CA THR A 136 0.56 8.09 19.80
C THR A 136 0.39 6.74 19.09
N ARG A 137 0.66 5.62 19.78
CA ARG A 137 0.46 4.27 19.26
C ARG A 137 -1.00 4.00 18.88
N LYS A 138 -1.95 4.44 19.71
CA LYS A 138 -3.38 4.36 19.40
C LYS A 138 -3.73 5.10 18.11
N ILE A 139 -3.27 6.35 17.98
CA ILE A 139 -3.49 7.17 16.78
C ILE A 139 -2.91 6.47 15.54
N TYR A 140 -1.67 6.00 15.65
CA TYR A 140 -1.00 5.28 14.56
C TYR A 140 -1.75 4.01 14.15
N ALA A 141 -2.16 3.18 15.12
CA ALA A 141 -2.91 1.96 14.85
C ALA A 141 -4.26 2.25 14.16
N THR A 142 -4.96 3.31 14.57
CA THR A 142 -6.20 3.75 13.94
C THR A 142 -5.97 4.16 12.47
N LYS A 143 -4.94 4.97 12.21
CA LYS A 143 -4.60 5.41 10.83
C LYS A 143 -4.16 4.24 9.96
N ARG A 144 -3.39 3.31 10.53
CA ARG A 144 -2.96 2.10 9.84
C ARG A 144 -4.14 1.19 9.49
N LEU A 145 -5.12 1.07 10.38
CA LEU A 145 -6.35 0.32 10.12
C LEU A 145 -7.14 0.95 8.96
N LEU A 146 -7.30 2.27 8.97
CA LEU A 146 -7.94 3.00 7.86
C LEU A 146 -7.18 2.84 6.54
N ALA A 147 -5.84 2.90 6.58
CA ALA A 147 -5.00 2.68 5.40
C ALA A 147 -5.17 1.29 4.81
N SER A 148 -5.20 0.25 5.67
CA SER A 148 -5.36 -1.14 5.23
C SER A 148 -6.73 -1.43 4.62
N GLN A 149 -7.73 -0.60 4.91
CA GLN A 149 -9.08 -0.64 4.30
C GLN A 149 -9.22 0.27 3.07
N GLY A 150 -8.16 0.98 2.68
CA GLY A 150 -8.20 1.95 1.58
C GLY A 150 -8.91 3.28 1.92
N GLY A 151 -9.40 3.46 3.14
CA GLY A 151 -10.18 4.63 3.56
C GLY A 151 -9.35 5.83 4.06
N LEU A 152 -8.02 5.71 4.11
CA LEU A 152 -7.18 6.77 4.68
C LEU A 152 -7.23 8.06 3.86
N LEU A 153 -7.28 7.96 2.52
CA LEU A 153 -7.28 9.12 1.64
C LEU A 153 -8.58 9.92 1.78
N SER A 154 -9.72 9.25 1.78
CA SER A 154 -11.03 9.90 1.99
C SER A 154 -11.13 10.55 3.36
N TYR A 155 -10.62 9.88 4.39
CA TYR A 155 -10.57 10.45 5.74
C TYR A 155 -9.70 11.71 5.83
N LEU A 156 -8.57 11.75 5.13
CA LEU A 156 -7.67 12.92 5.13
C LEU A 156 -8.27 14.08 4.33
N THR A 157 -8.89 13.82 3.17
CA THR A 157 -9.56 14.85 2.36
C THR A 157 -10.77 15.46 3.07
N ASP A 158 -11.54 14.65 3.78
CA ASP A 158 -12.72 15.13 4.52
C ASP A 158 -12.34 15.97 5.75
N ASN A 159 -11.23 15.64 6.41
CA ASN A 159 -10.71 16.37 7.58
C ASN A 159 -9.78 17.55 7.23
N THR A 160 -9.42 17.74 5.95
CA THR A 160 -8.54 18.84 5.51
C THR A 160 -9.33 20.01 4.90
N GLN A 161 -10.67 19.94 4.86
CA GLN A 161 -11.46 21.10 4.52
C GLN A 161 -11.35 22.13 5.67
N PRO A 162 -10.67 23.27 5.46
CA PRO A 162 -10.70 24.33 6.44
C PRO A 162 -12.15 24.81 6.52
N THR A 163 -12.75 24.75 7.69
CA THR A 163 -13.96 25.52 8.00
C THR A 163 -13.65 26.98 7.75
N ILE A 164 -14.12 27.48 6.59
CA ILE A 164 -14.19 28.92 6.27
C ILE A 164 -15.34 29.52 7.07
#